data_ec80fc57c3e55993606a7303ee77aa31
#
_entry.id   ec80fc57c3e55993606a7303ee77aa31
#
_cell.length_a   1.000
_cell.length_b   1.000
_cell.length_c   1.000
_cell.angle_alpha   90.00
_cell.angle_beta   90.00
_cell.angle_gamma   90.00
#
_symmetry.space_group_name_H-M   'P 1'
#
loop_
_entity.id
_entity.type
_entity.pdbx_description
1 polymer ?
#
loop_
_entity_poly.entity_id
_entity_poly.type
_entity_poly.pdbx_seq_one_letter_code
_entity_poly.pdbx_strand_id
1 'polypeptide(L)'
;MDICWSNYKNFFSSIKMNYANDFKNIAYFYNLYLDIMDYWKIKFKKEIYDIHYENLIKNPEKEIKNLVSFCELDWNENYLKFYENKKTVSTASLAQVRSPLYKSSIKKWEKFGEKLSGLKKLINY
;
A
#
# COMPACT_ATOMS: atom_id res chain seq x y z
N MET A 1 4.87 6.05 -6.06
CA MET A 1 4.91 7.43 -5.49
C MET A 1 4.00 7.63 -4.27
N ASP A 2 2.72 7.19 -4.27
CA ASP A 2 1.81 7.44 -3.11
C ASP A 2 2.33 6.87 -1.79
N ILE A 3 2.92 5.66 -1.80
CA ILE A 3 3.55 5.05 -0.61
C ILE A 3 4.70 5.91 -0.10
N CYS A 4 5.62 6.32 -0.98
CA CYS A 4 6.78 7.12 -0.62
C CYS A 4 6.37 8.48 -0.05
N TRP A 5 5.39 9.15 -0.69
CA TRP A 5 4.81 10.38 -0.18
C TRP A 5 4.12 10.19 1.18
N SER A 6 3.37 9.09 1.33
CA SER A 6 2.73 8.78 2.61
C SER A 6 3.75 8.59 3.73
N ASN A 7 4.85 7.91 3.46
CA ASN A 7 5.94 7.75 4.44
C ASN A 7 6.56 9.10 4.79
N TYR A 8 6.89 9.92 3.80
CA TYR A 8 7.55 11.22 4.01
C TYR A 8 6.71 12.20 4.84
N LYS A 9 5.41 12.29 4.57
CA LYS A 9 4.53 13.26 5.27
C LYS A 9 4.16 12.86 6.69
N ASN A 10 4.30 11.57 7.06
CA ASN A 10 3.91 11.07 8.36
C ASN A 10 5.11 11.10 9.32
N PHE A 11 4.89 11.65 10.51
CA PHE A 11 5.86 11.54 11.58
C PHE A 11 5.78 10.16 12.23
N PHE A 12 6.91 9.47 12.28
CA PHE A 12 7.04 8.20 12.96
C PHE A 12 7.91 8.36 14.20
N SER A 13 7.38 8.00 15.37
CA SER A 13 8.13 8.07 16.63
C SER A 13 9.19 6.95 16.77
N SER A 14 9.12 5.92 15.94
CA SER A 14 10.07 4.81 15.97
C SER A 14 11.35 5.14 15.23
N ILE A 15 12.50 4.93 15.87
CA ILE A 15 13.83 5.10 15.27
C ILE A 15 14.02 4.21 14.01
N LYS A 16 13.33 3.07 13.94
CA LYS A 16 13.36 2.16 12.79
C LYS A 16 12.74 2.77 11.52
N MET A 17 11.98 3.85 11.67
CA MET A 17 11.31 4.55 10.58
C MET A 17 12.04 5.83 10.16
N ASN A 18 13.25 6.09 10.67
CA ASN A 18 14.01 7.31 10.35
C ASN A 18 14.33 7.47 8.87
N TYR A 19 14.34 6.38 8.10
CA TYR A 19 14.49 6.44 6.65
C TYR A 19 13.38 7.28 5.98
N ALA A 20 12.20 7.41 6.60
CA ALA A 20 11.05 8.14 6.07
C ALA A 20 11.23 9.67 6.07
N ASN A 21 12.28 10.19 6.71
CA ASN A 21 12.54 11.62 6.82
C ASN A 21 13.39 12.20 5.68
N ASP A 22 13.89 11.38 4.77
CA ASP A 22 14.77 11.79 3.67
C ASP A 22 14.42 11.08 2.36
N PHE A 23 14.42 11.82 1.25
CA PHE A 23 14.05 11.30 -0.07
C PHE A 23 14.97 10.18 -0.58
N LYS A 24 16.28 10.30 -0.32
CA LYS A 24 17.26 9.30 -0.77
C LYS A 24 17.03 7.99 -0.01
N ASN A 25 16.80 8.09 1.30
CA ASN A 25 16.56 6.93 2.13
C ASN A 25 15.22 6.26 1.81
N ILE A 26 14.16 7.04 1.56
CA ILE A 26 12.87 6.49 1.10
C ILE A 26 13.03 5.77 -0.23
N ALA A 27 13.70 6.41 -1.20
CA ALA A 27 13.92 5.81 -2.52
C ALA A 27 14.76 4.53 -2.43
N TYR A 28 15.85 4.55 -1.64
CA TYR A 28 16.68 3.38 -1.40
C TYR A 28 15.86 2.22 -0.82
N PHE A 29 15.07 2.48 0.21
CA PHE A 29 14.23 1.47 0.85
C PHE A 29 13.15 0.92 -0.09
N TYR A 30 12.56 1.80 -0.91
CA TYR A 30 11.54 1.41 -1.87
C TYR A 30 12.13 0.58 -3.02
N ASN A 31 13.29 0.95 -3.55
CA ASN A 31 13.98 0.19 -4.58
C ASN A 31 14.41 -1.19 -4.07
N LEU A 32 14.95 -1.26 -2.84
CA LEU A 32 15.26 -2.53 -2.19
C LEU A 32 14.01 -3.43 -2.02
N TYR A 33 12.87 -2.84 -1.70
CA TYR A 33 11.60 -3.56 -1.67
C TYR A 33 11.23 -4.13 -3.05
N LEU A 34 11.38 -3.34 -4.12
CA LEU A 34 11.11 -3.82 -5.48
C LEU A 34 12.00 -5.00 -5.85
N ASP A 35 13.31 -4.90 -5.61
CA ASP A 35 14.28 -5.97 -5.91
C ASP A 35 13.94 -7.26 -5.14
N ILE A 36 13.62 -7.14 -3.86
CA ILE A 36 13.21 -8.27 -3.02
C ILE A 36 11.92 -8.91 -3.50
N MET A 37 10.93 -8.09 -3.87
CA MET A 37 9.63 -8.60 -4.36
C MET A 37 9.79 -9.32 -5.69
N ASP A 38 10.63 -8.80 -6.59
CA ASP A 38 10.93 -9.47 -7.85
C ASP A 38 11.60 -10.84 -7.63
N TYR A 39 12.56 -10.91 -6.70
CA TYR A 39 13.16 -12.18 -6.29
C TYR A 39 12.11 -13.18 -5.76
N TRP A 40 11.22 -12.73 -4.86
CA TRP A 40 10.20 -13.59 -4.30
C TRP A 40 9.17 -14.04 -5.33
N LYS A 41 8.76 -13.18 -6.25
CA LYS A 41 7.84 -13.51 -7.34
C LYS A 41 8.41 -14.58 -8.27
N ILE A 42 9.72 -14.54 -8.54
CA ILE A 42 10.40 -15.58 -9.32
C ILE A 42 10.36 -16.91 -8.56
N LYS A 43 10.64 -16.87 -7.25
CA LYS A 43 10.77 -18.07 -6.42
C LYS A 43 9.42 -18.69 -6.06
N PHE A 44 8.41 -17.87 -5.77
CA PHE A 44 7.09 -18.26 -5.28
C PHE A 44 5.96 -17.83 -6.21
N LYS A 45 6.11 -18.12 -7.49
CA LYS A 45 5.23 -17.66 -8.59
C LYS A 45 3.72 -17.77 -8.34
N LYS A 46 3.28 -18.77 -7.56
CA LYS A 46 1.86 -19.04 -7.31
C LYS A 46 1.40 -18.70 -5.89
N GLU A 47 2.31 -18.28 -5.04
CA GLU A 47 2.04 -18.05 -3.61
C GLU A 47 1.94 -16.57 -3.25
N ILE A 48 2.21 -15.68 -4.23
CA ILE A 48 2.15 -14.23 -4.03
C ILE A 48 1.05 -13.66 -4.92
N TYR A 49 0.09 -12.99 -4.29
CA TYR A 49 -0.97 -12.25 -4.98
C TYR A 49 -0.72 -10.76 -4.90
N ASP A 50 -0.59 -10.12 -6.07
CA ASP A 50 -0.45 -8.66 -6.15
C ASP A 50 -1.82 -8.00 -6.21
N ILE A 51 -2.15 -7.19 -5.22
CA ILE A 51 -3.34 -6.37 -5.22
C ILE A 51 -2.96 -4.89 -5.37
N HIS A 52 -3.49 -4.24 -6.39
CA HIS A 52 -3.32 -2.81 -6.60
C HIS A 52 -4.47 -2.04 -5.97
N TYR A 53 -4.17 -1.13 -5.06
CA TYR A 53 -5.16 -0.35 -4.33
C TYR A 53 -6.10 0.42 -5.26
N GLU A 54 -5.59 0.93 -6.37
CA GLU A 54 -6.35 1.64 -7.40
C GLU A 54 -7.42 0.74 -8.05
N ASN A 55 -7.07 -0.51 -8.32
CA ASN A 55 -7.99 -1.50 -8.85
C ASN A 55 -9.03 -1.90 -7.80
N LEU A 56 -8.58 -2.12 -6.56
CA LEU A 56 -9.46 -2.43 -5.43
C LEU A 56 -10.53 -1.35 -5.23
N ILE A 57 -10.16 -0.07 -5.31
CA ILE A 57 -11.12 1.03 -5.19
C ILE A 57 -12.06 1.11 -6.39
N LYS A 58 -11.55 0.83 -7.59
CA LYS A 58 -12.34 0.92 -8.82
C LYS A 58 -13.37 -0.20 -8.93
N ASN A 59 -12.98 -1.40 -8.54
CA ASN A 59 -13.81 -2.61 -8.66
C ASN A 59 -13.68 -3.49 -7.41
N PRO A 60 -14.15 -3.03 -6.23
CA PRO A 60 -13.87 -3.69 -4.95
C PRO A 60 -14.37 -5.13 -4.89
N GLU A 61 -15.58 -5.40 -5.37
CA GLU A 61 -16.14 -6.75 -5.33
C GLU A 61 -15.30 -7.73 -6.15
N LYS A 62 -14.93 -7.35 -7.37
CA LYS A 62 -14.12 -8.19 -8.26
C LYS A 62 -12.75 -8.49 -7.64
N GLU A 63 -12.05 -7.46 -7.14
CA GLU A 63 -10.71 -7.61 -6.59
C GLU A 63 -10.71 -8.43 -5.30
N ILE A 64 -11.73 -8.25 -4.44
CA ILE A 64 -11.88 -9.04 -3.21
C ILE A 64 -12.25 -10.49 -3.54
N LYS A 65 -13.12 -10.75 -4.52
CA LYS A 65 -13.43 -12.11 -4.98
C LYS A 65 -12.18 -12.83 -5.49
N ASN A 66 -11.37 -12.15 -6.30
CA ASN A 66 -10.12 -12.72 -6.80
C ASN A 66 -9.15 -13.05 -5.65
N LEU A 67 -9.00 -12.16 -4.68
CA LEU A 67 -8.15 -12.37 -3.51
C LEU A 67 -8.64 -13.57 -2.66
N VAL A 68 -9.94 -13.64 -2.39
CA VAL A 68 -10.55 -14.72 -1.62
C VAL A 68 -10.36 -16.07 -2.32
N SER A 69 -10.58 -16.11 -3.64
CA SER A 69 -10.33 -17.29 -4.47
C SER A 69 -8.86 -17.70 -4.46
N PHE A 70 -7.92 -16.73 -4.54
CA PHE A 70 -6.49 -17.00 -4.45
C PHE A 70 -6.11 -17.62 -3.09
N CYS A 71 -6.77 -17.19 -2.01
CA CYS A 71 -6.57 -17.75 -0.67
C CYS A 71 -7.31 -19.09 -0.45
N GLU A 72 -7.98 -19.64 -1.48
CA GLU A 72 -8.78 -20.87 -1.40
C GLU A 72 -9.87 -20.81 -0.32
N LEU A 73 -10.45 -19.61 -0.11
CA LEU A 73 -11.51 -19.37 0.85
C LEU A 73 -12.87 -19.26 0.16
N ASP A 74 -13.94 -19.66 0.88
CA ASP A 74 -15.29 -19.46 0.42
C ASP A 74 -15.65 -17.96 0.41
N TRP A 75 -16.42 -17.57 -0.61
CA TRP A 75 -16.91 -16.19 -0.70
C TRP A 75 -17.91 -15.88 0.42
N ASN A 76 -17.75 -14.70 1.02
CA ASN A 76 -18.71 -14.16 1.98
C ASN A 76 -18.88 -12.65 1.73
N GLU A 77 -20.11 -12.19 1.60
CA GLU A 77 -20.42 -10.78 1.33
C GLU A 77 -19.94 -9.82 2.43
N ASN A 78 -19.75 -10.32 3.66
CA ASN A 78 -19.18 -9.53 4.75
C ASN A 78 -17.75 -9.07 4.48
N TYR A 79 -17.02 -9.67 3.52
CA TYR A 79 -15.71 -9.19 3.11
C TYR A 79 -15.78 -7.80 2.48
N LEU A 80 -16.90 -7.43 1.85
CA LEU A 80 -17.13 -6.08 1.33
C LEU A 80 -17.40 -5.05 2.45
N LYS A 81 -17.80 -5.50 3.63
CA LYS A 81 -18.12 -4.67 4.80
C LYS A 81 -17.02 -4.71 5.85
N PHE A 82 -15.75 -4.85 5.44
CA PHE A 82 -14.59 -4.97 6.33
C PHE A 82 -14.52 -3.85 7.39
N TYR A 83 -15.01 -2.67 7.08
CA TYR A 83 -15.05 -1.50 7.98
C TYR A 83 -16.00 -1.65 9.17
N GLU A 84 -16.96 -2.59 9.10
CA GLU A 84 -17.87 -2.93 10.21
C GLU A 84 -17.21 -3.87 11.23
N ASN A 85 -16.05 -4.44 10.90
CA ASN A 85 -15.34 -5.37 11.78
C ASN A 85 -14.82 -4.65 13.03
N LYS A 86 -15.18 -5.16 14.23
CA LYS A 86 -14.84 -4.58 15.53
C LYS A 86 -13.51 -5.08 16.11
N LYS A 87 -12.79 -5.97 15.43
CA LYS A 87 -11.49 -6.46 15.92
C LYS A 87 -10.52 -5.31 16.13
N THR A 88 -9.75 -5.35 17.21
CA THR A 88 -8.77 -4.31 17.52
C THR A 88 -7.69 -4.23 16.43
N VAL A 89 -7.41 -3.03 15.97
CA VAL A 89 -6.34 -2.71 15.03
C VAL A 89 -5.39 -1.74 15.71
N SER A 90 -4.13 -2.15 15.89
CA SER A 90 -3.10 -1.37 16.61
C SER A 90 -2.10 -0.71 15.65
N THR A 91 -2.57 -0.16 14.52
CA THR A 91 -1.73 0.49 13.52
C THR A 91 -2.12 1.95 13.33
N ALA A 92 -1.22 2.75 12.75
CA ALA A 92 -1.50 4.14 12.37
C ALA A 92 -2.69 4.29 11.40
N SER A 93 -3.13 3.19 10.79
CA SER A 93 -4.26 3.15 9.85
C SER A 93 -5.61 2.83 10.51
N LEU A 94 -5.71 2.85 11.84
CA LEU A 94 -6.94 2.50 12.58
C LEU A 94 -8.19 3.20 12.04
N ALA A 95 -8.12 4.51 11.83
CA ALA A 95 -9.25 5.29 11.29
C ALA A 95 -9.59 4.90 9.84
N GLN A 96 -8.59 4.54 9.04
CA GLN A 96 -8.76 4.18 7.63
C GLN A 96 -9.45 2.83 7.45
N VAL A 97 -9.08 1.82 8.27
CA VAL A 97 -9.71 0.49 8.18
C VAL A 97 -11.12 0.45 8.75
N ARG A 98 -11.55 1.51 9.44
CA ARG A 98 -12.92 1.69 9.94
C ARG A 98 -13.80 2.53 9.00
N SER A 99 -13.31 2.85 7.84
CA SER A 99 -14.03 3.60 6.83
C SER A 99 -14.15 2.79 5.55
N PRO A 100 -15.21 2.97 4.75
CA PRO A 100 -15.28 2.41 3.41
C PRO A 100 -14.07 2.81 2.57
N LEU A 101 -13.79 2.04 1.53
CA LEU A 101 -12.72 2.37 0.58
C LEU A 101 -12.88 3.80 0.05
N TYR A 102 -11.80 4.58 0.04
CA TYR A 102 -11.83 5.98 -0.36
C TYR A 102 -10.77 6.31 -1.41
N LYS A 103 -11.16 7.16 -2.37
CA LYS A 103 -10.30 7.55 -3.51
C LYS A 103 -9.30 8.65 -3.15
N SER A 104 -9.47 9.31 -2.01
CA SER A 104 -8.76 10.56 -1.69
C SER A 104 -7.25 10.41 -1.43
N SER A 105 -6.73 9.19 -1.32
CA SER A 105 -5.28 8.94 -1.19
C SER A 105 -4.58 8.66 -2.51
N ILE A 106 -5.32 8.35 -3.57
CA ILE A 106 -4.75 8.06 -4.89
C ILE A 106 -4.20 9.34 -5.50
N LYS A 107 -2.96 9.27 -5.97
CA LYS A 107 -2.25 10.36 -6.66
C LYS A 107 -2.16 11.65 -5.85
N LYS A 108 -2.27 11.58 -4.52
CA LYS A 108 -2.12 12.79 -3.67
C LYS A 108 -0.77 13.48 -3.84
N TRP A 109 0.26 12.73 -4.15
CA TRP A 109 1.59 13.27 -4.40
C TRP A 109 1.63 14.24 -5.59
N GLU A 110 0.74 14.10 -6.58
CA GLU A 110 0.69 14.96 -7.77
C GLU A 110 0.45 16.44 -7.41
N LYS A 111 -0.26 16.70 -6.30
CA LYS A 111 -0.47 18.07 -5.79
C LYS A 111 0.82 18.77 -5.37
N PHE A 112 1.87 18.01 -5.13
CA PHE A 112 3.18 18.53 -4.72
C PHE A 112 4.21 18.48 -5.86
N GLY A 113 3.82 17.97 -7.02
CA GLY A 113 4.49 18.00 -8.31
C GLY A 113 6.00 18.16 -8.26
N GLU A 114 6.46 19.37 -8.53
CA GLU A 114 7.89 19.71 -8.59
C GLU A 114 8.64 19.48 -7.28
N LYS A 115 8.00 19.68 -6.12
CA LYS A 115 8.63 19.47 -4.80
C LYS A 115 9.03 18.01 -4.57
N LEU A 116 8.39 17.07 -5.26
CA LEU A 116 8.69 15.64 -5.20
C LEU A 116 9.51 15.15 -6.40
N SER A 117 9.94 16.04 -7.28
CA SER A 117 10.74 15.68 -8.47
C SER A 117 12.04 14.96 -8.11
N GLY A 118 12.70 15.37 -7.02
CA GLY A 118 13.89 14.72 -6.50
C GLY A 118 13.64 13.27 -6.09
N LEU A 119 12.56 13.01 -5.36
CA LEU A 119 12.17 11.65 -4.98
C LEU A 119 11.80 10.81 -6.21
N LYS A 120 11.00 11.37 -7.13
CA LYS A 120 10.58 10.67 -8.35
C LYS A 120 11.75 10.20 -9.21
N LYS A 121 12.83 10.98 -9.29
CA LYS A 121 14.05 10.63 -10.05
C LYS A 121 14.86 9.49 -9.42
N LEU A 122 14.70 9.24 -8.14
CA LEU A 122 15.45 8.24 -7.38
C LEU A 122 14.75 6.88 -7.31
N ILE A 123 13.48 6.82 -7.65
CA ILE A 123 12.67 5.58 -7.61
C ILE A 123 12.78 4.88 -8.96
N ASN A 124 13.17 3.63 -8.94
CA ASN A 124 13.16 2.74 -10.10
C ASN A 124 11.70 2.27 -10.35
N TYR A 125 11.22 2.45 -11.59
CA TYR A 125 9.95 1.94 -12.06
C TYR A 125 10.20 0.94 -13.19
#